data_22128c081956509d7c5a63402a18a766
#
_entry.id   22128c081956509d7c5a63402a18a766
#
_cell.length_a   1.000
_cell.length_b   1.000
_cell.length_c   1.000
_cell.angle_alpha   90.00
_cell.angle_beta   90.00
_cell.angle_gamma   90.00
#
_symmetry.space_group_name_H-M   'P 1'
#
loop_
_entity.id
_entity.type
_entity.pdbx_description
1 polymer ?
#
loop_
_entity_poly.entity_id
_entity_poly.type
_entity_poly.pdbx_seq_one_letter_code
_entity_poly.pdbx_strand_id
1 'polypeptide(L)'
;MSKEILVVDDQPGIRLLLQEIFIAEGYSVTTAETGKEALEWLYARSFDLVMLDYKLPIVDGSEVLRQLERDQVLVPAIVMSGMGDDIRNELKQYSIVREVFAKPFNIKEVSRFVKSILD
;
A
#
# COMPACT_ATOMS: atom_id res chain seq x y z
N MET A 1 -9.08 -18.80 5.24
CA MET A 1 -7.70 -18.30 5.09
C MET A 1 -7.67 -16.78 5.18
N SER A 2 -6.62 -16.25 5.80
CA SER A 2 -6.50 -14.81 5.96
C SER A 2 -6.12 -14.14 4.65
N LYS A 3 -6.68 -12.96 4.42
CA LYS A 3 -6.20 -12.09 3.35
C LYS A 3 -4.84 -11.53 3.73
N GLU A 4 -3.97 -11.34 2.75
CA GLU A 4 -2.61 -10.90 2.98
C GLU A 4 -2.39 -9.47 2.50
N ILE A 5 -1.88 -8.64 3.40
CA ILE A 5 -1.63 -7.23 3.13
C ILE A 5 -0.13 -6.97 3.24
N LEU A 6 0.43 -6.28 2.25
CA LEU A 6 1.81 -5.77 2.32
C LEU A 6 1.74 -4.29 2.69
N VAL A 7 2.39 -3.91 3.78
CA VAL A 7 2.47 -2.51 4.24
C VAL A 7 3.86 -1.99 3.96
N VAL A 8 3.96 -0.93 3.15
CA VAL A 8 5.24 -0.35 2.73
C VAL A 8 5.32 1.09 3.17
N ASP A 9 6.18 1.37 4.14
CA ASP A 9 6.40 2.72 4.65
C ASP A 9 7.77 2.74 5.33
N ASP A 10 8.54 3.81 5.12
CA ASP A 10 9.85 3.92 5.75
C ASP A 10 9.79 4.39 7.20
N GLN A 11 8.62 4.83 7.67
CA GLN A 11 8.41 5.28 9.04
C GLN A 11 7.99 4.11 9.92
N PRO A 12 8.83 3.70 10.91
CA PRO A 12 8.52 2.54 11.75
C PRO A 12 7.19 2.66 12.50
N GLY A 13 6.86 3.87 12.95
CA GLY A 13 5.61 4.09 13.70
C GLY A 13 4.39 3.80 12.86
N ILE A 14 4.40 4.20 11.59
CA ILE A 14 3.27 3.96 10.70
C ILE A 14 3.17 2.49 10.35
N ARG A 15 4.31 1.84 10.05
CA ARG A 15 4.31 0.39 9.78
C ARG A 15 3.71 -0.39 10.94
N LEU A 16 4.16 -0.09 12.16
CA LEU A 16 3.68 -0.79 13.34
C LEU A 16 2.19 -0.55 13.58
N LEU A 17 1.76 0.69 13.44
CA LEU A 17 0.34 1.04 13.63
C LEU A 17 -0.56 0.27 12.67
N LEU A 18 -0.23 0.30 11.39
CA LEU A 18 -1.05 -0.38 10.38
C LEU A 18 -0.99 -1.89 10.57
N GLN A 19 0.18 -2.42 10.91
CA GLN A 19 0.33 -3.85 11.16
C GLN A 19 -0.57 -4.30 12.30
N GLU A 20 -0.56 -3.58 13.42
CA GLU A 20 -1.39 -3.95 14.57
C GLU A 20 -2.87 -3.89 14.26
N ILE A 21 -3.29 -2.85 13.53
CA ILE A 21 -4.70 -2.67 13.19
C ILE A 21 -5.18 -3.80 12.28
N PHE A 22 -4.43 -4.11 11.23
CA PHE A 22 -4.86 -5.13 10.28
C PHE A 22 -4.80 -6.53 10.87
N ILE A 23 -3.79 -6.81 11.70
CA ILE A 23 -3.74 -8.12 12.39
C ILE A 23 -4.94 -8.26 13.32
N ALA A 24 -5.31 -7.19 14.05
CA ALA A 24 -6.47 -7.24 14.93
C ALA A 24 -7.77 -7.48 14.16
N GLU A 25 -7.81 -7.11 12.88
CA GLU A 25 -8.98 -7.33 12.04
C GLU A 25 -8.97 -8.68 11.32
N GLY A 26 -7.97 -9.51 11.59
CA GLY A 26 -7.92 -10.87 11.05
C GLY A 26 -7.11 -11.05 9.79
N TYR A 27 -6.39 -10.00 9.35
CA TYR A 27 -5.54 -10.10 8.15
C TYR A 27 -4.13 -10.53 8.52
N SER A 28 -3.43 -11.14 7.56
CA SER A 28 -2.00 -11.41 7.68
C SER A 28 -1.24 -10.23 7.08
N VAL A 29 -0.20 -9.76 7.77
CA VAL A 29 0.52 -8.56 7.36
C VAL A 29 2.01 -8.84 7.19
N THR A 30 2.55 -8.41 6.05
CA THR A 30 3.99 -8.37 5.80
C THR A 30 4.37 -6.91 5.66
N THR A 31 5.54 -6.51 6.11
CA THR A 31 5.98 -5.12 6.04
C THR A 31 7.24 -4.97 5.20
N ALA A 32 7.42 -3.79 4.61
CA ALA A 32 8.60 -3.43 3.85
C ALA A 32 8.94 -1.97 4.14
N GLU A 33 10.23 -1.63 4.11
CA GLU A 33 10.71 -0.29 4.44
C GLU A 33 11.07 0.53 3.20
N THR A 34 11.28 -0.11 2.06
CA THR A 34 11.72 0.55 0.84
C THR A 34 10.91 0.04 -0.34
N GLY A 35 10.92 0.82 -1.43
CA GLY A 35 10.28 0.37 -2.66
C GLY A 35 10.93 -0.87 -3.25
N LYS A 36 12.26 -1.00 -3.08
CA LYS A 36 12.97 -2.19 -3.54
C LYS A 36 12.47 -3.44 -2.82
N GLU A 37 12.38 -3.37 -1.50
CA GLU A 37 11.88 -4.49 -0.71
C GLU A 37 10.45 -4.82 -1.07
N ALA A 38 9.62 -3.80 -1.29
CA ALA A 38 8.24 -4.00 -1.71
C ALA A 38 8.16 -4.77 -3.02
N LEU A 39 8.97 -4.40 -4.00
CA LEU A 39 8.98 -5.09 -5.28
C LEU A 39 9.44 -6.55 -5.13
N GLU A 40 10.44 -6.80 -4.29
CA GLU A 40 10.90 -8.16 -4.03
C GLU A 40 9.74 -9.03 -3.51
N TRP A 41 8.98 -8.51 -2.53
CA TRP A 41 7.83 -9.23 -2.01
C TRP A 41 6.75 -9.43 -3.06
N LEU A 42 6.41 -8.37 -3.80
CA LEU A 42 5.29 -8.41 -4.74
C LEU A 42 5.55 -9.31 -5.94
N TYR A 43 6.82 -9.47 -6.33
CA TYR A 43 7.17 -10.41 -7.38
C TYR A 43 7.36 -11.83 -6.87
N ALA A 44 7.63 -12.00 -5.57
CA ALA A 44 7.88 -13.32 -5.00
C ALA A 44 6.61 -14.08 -4.68
N ARG A 45 5.53 -13.38 -4.31
CA ARG A 45 4.27 -14.03 -3.95
C ARG A 45 3.09 -13.08 -4.12
N SER A 46 1.88 -13.66 -4.06
CA SER A 46 0.64 -12.88 -4.23
C SER A 46 0.21 -12.23 -2.93
N PHE A 47 -0.26 -10.99 -3.03
CA PHE A 47 -0.89 -10.26 -1.93
C PHE A 47 -2.28 -9.84 -2.36
N ASP A 48 -3.19 -9.68 -1.39
CA ASP A 48 -4.55 -9.23 -1.65
C ASP A 48 -4.65 -7.71 -1.68
N LEU A 49 -3.67 -7.02 -1.07
CA LEU A 49 -3.63 -5.56 -1.02
C LEU A 49 -2.22 -5.10 -0.68
N VAL A 50 -1.80 -3.98 -1.26
CA VAL A 50 -0.59 -3.28 -0.84
C VAL A 50 -0.96 -1.87 -0.37
N MET A 51 -0.50 -1.53 0.85
CA MET A 51 -0.56 -0.16 1.37
C MET A 51 0.81 0.44 1.11
N LEU A 52 0.90 1.45 0.24
CA LEU A 52 2.16 1.93 -0.30
C LEU A 52 2.34 3.41 -0.03
N ASP A 53 3.40 3.76 0.69
CA ASP A 53 3.79 5.15 0.84
C ASP A 53 4.32 5.66 -0.51
N TYR A 54 3.92 6.87 -0.88
CA TYR A 54 4.31 7.45 -2.15
C TYR A 54 5.80 7.76 -2.21
N LYS A 55 6.36 8.30 -1.11
CA LYS A 55 7.78 8.63 -1.03
C LYS A 55 8.53 7.58 -0.22
N LEU A 56 9.38 6.83 -0.90
CA LEU A 56 10.14 5.74 -0.30
C LEU A 56 11.61 5.86 -0.69
N PRO A 57 12.53 5.38 0.17
CA PRO A 57 13.93 5.33 -0.20
C PRO A 57 14.21 4.22 -1.21
N ILE A 58 15.31 4.36 -1.92
CA ILE A 58 15.87 3.43 -2.91
C ILE A 58 15.03 3.38 -4.18
N VAL A 59 13.77 2.90 -4.09
CA VAL A 59 12.81 2.91 -5.20
C VAL A 59 11.55 3.61 -4.69
N ASP A 60 11.19 4.70 -5.32
CA ASP A 60 10.04 5.50 -4.91
C ASP A 60 8.72 4.77 -5.17
N GLY A 61 7.67 5.18 -4.44
CA GLY A 61 6.34 4.56 -4.60
C GLY A 61 5.80 4.67 -6.01
N SER A 62 6.04 5.80 -6.69
CA SER A 62 5.61 5.97 -8.07
C SER A 62 6.28 4.95 -9.00
N GLU A 63 7.56 4.66 -8.76
CA GLU A 63 8.29 3.68 -9.56
C GLU A 63 7.79 2.26 -9.28
N VAL A 64 7.45 1.96 -8.02
CA VAL A 64 6.85 0.68 -7.68
C VAL A 64 5.56 0.48 -8.49
N LEU A 65 4.68 1.48 -8.50
CA LEU A 65 3.42 1.41 -9.24
C LEU A 65 3.66 1.25 -10.73
N ARG A 66 4.62 1.99 -11.27
CA ARG A 66 4.94 1.91 -12.70
C ARG A 66 5.37 0.50 -13.10
N GLN A 67 6.23 -0.12 -12.29
CA GLN A 67 6.70 -1.47 -12.58
C GLN A 67 5.59 -2.51 -12.46
N LEU A 68 4.74 -2.39 -11.43
CA LEU A 68 3.62 -3.31 -11.26
C LEU A 68 2.64 -3.22 -12.42
N GLU A 69 2.36 -2.00 -12.87
CA GLU A 69 1.45 -1.80 -14.00
C GLU A 69 2.07 -2.37 -15.29
N ARG A 70 3.35 -2.08 -15.53
CA ARG A 70 4.07 -2.57 -16.69
C ARG A 70 4.07 -4.10 -16.76
N ASP A 71 4.31 -4.74 -15.63
CA ASP A 71 4.46 -6.20 -15.56
C ASP A 71 3.15 -6.91 -15.26
N GLN A 72 2.05 -6.15 -15.19
CA GLN A 72 0.70 -6.67 -14.96
C GLN A 72 0.58 -7.46 -13.67
N VAL A 73 1.23 -6.99 -12.62
CA VAL A 73 1.05 -7.51 -11.28
C VAL A 73 -0.17 -6.77 -10.69
N LEU A 74 -1.32 -7.42 -10.77
CA LEU A 74 -2.60 -6.77 -10.50
C LEU A 74 -3.01 -6.88 -9.02
N VAL A 75 -2.22 -6.29 -8.15
CA VAL A 75 -2.55 -6.20 -6.74
C VAL A 75 -3.24 -4.86 -6.48
N PRO A 76 -4.39 -4.86 -5.79
CA PRO A 76 -5.01 -3.59 -5.42
C PRO A 76 -4.08 -2.78 -4.52
N ALA A 77 -3.93 -1.50 -4.81
CA ALA A 77 -3.02 -0.63 -4.08
C ALA A 77 -3.77 0.54 -3.45
N ILE A 78 -3.44 0.83 -2.20
CA ILE A 78 -3.84 2.05 -1.52
C ILE A 78 -2.56 2.85 -1.29
N VAL A 79 -2.53 4.10 -1.75
CA VAL A 79 -1.36 4.95 -1.65
C VAL A 79 -1.54 5.94 -0.51
N MET A 80 -0.48 6.13 0.28
CA MET A 80 -0.45 7.10 1.38
C MET A 80 0.52 8.21 1.01
N SER A 81 0.16 9.48 1.24
CA SER A 81 1.01 10.59 0.84
C SER A 81 0.75 11.83 1.66
N GLY A 82 1.81 12.59 1.92
CA GLY A 82 1.69 13.93 2.49
C GLY A 82 1.32 15.00 1.46
N MET A 83 1.25 14.64 0.18
CA MET A 83 0.97 15.59 -0.91
C MET A 83 -0.50 15.69 -1.30
N GLY A 84 -1.33 14.76 -0.84
CA GLY A 84 -2.77 14.82 -1.00
C GLY A 84 -3.24 14.82 -2.45
N ASP A 85 -4.06 15.83 -2.79
CA ASP A 85 -4.73 15.86 -4.08
C ASP A 85 -3.80 16.03 -5.28
N ASP A 86 -2.60 16.56 -5.07
CA ASP A 86 -1.66 16.77 -6.17
C ASP A 86 -1.28 15.46 -6.87
N ILE A 87 -1.24 14.37 -6.13
CA ILE A 87 -0.84 13.09 -6.70
C ILE A 87 -2.03 12.25 -7.17
N ARG A 88 -3.27 12.57 -6.76
CA ARG A 88 -4.43 11.78 -7.16
C ARG A 88 -4.57 11.71 -8.66
N ASN A 89 -4.44 12.85 -9.34
CA ASN A 89 -4.54 12.87 -10.79
C ASN A 89 -3.42 12.10 -11.47
N GLU A 90 -2.20 12.23 -10.94
CA GLU A 90 -1.07 11.49 -11.46
C GLU A 90 -1.27 9.99 -11.35
N LEU A 91 -1.82 9.54 -10.21
CA LEU A 91 -1.98 8.12 -9.96
C LEU A 91 -3.16 7.47 -10.67
N LYS A 92 -4.05 8.27 -11.27
CA LYS A 92 -5.18 7.73 -12.04
C LYS A 92 -4.73 6.89 -13.23
N GLN A 93 -3.52 7.07 -13.70
CA GLN A 93 -2.99 6.27 -14.81
C GLN A 93 -2.76 4.80 -14.44
N TYR A 94 -2.70 4.51 -13.15
CA TYR A 94 -2.45 3.14 -12.69
C TYR A 94 -3.76 2.48 -12.26
N SER A 95 -4.16 1.44 -12.99
CA SER A 95 -5.43 0.76 -12.74
C SER A 95 -5.52 0.10 -11.38
N ILE A 96 -4.36 -0.27 -10.80
CA ILE A 96 -4.34 -0.95 -9.50
C ILE A 96 -4.57 0.00 -8.32
N VAL A 97 -4.42 1.31 -8.49
CA VAL A 97 -4.61 2.26 -7.39
C VAL A 97 -6.11 2.45 -7.12
N ARG A 98 -6.54 2.02 -5.94
CA ARG A 98 -7.94 2.11 -5.54
C ARG A 98 -8.27 3.36 -4.75
N GLU A 99 -7.31 3.88 -4.00
CA GLU A 99 -7.52 5.08 -3.19
C GLU A 99 -6.20 5.70 -2.79
N VAL A 100 -6.23 7.01 -2.50
CA VAL A 100 -5.08 7.75 -1.98
C VAL A 100 -5.51 8.40 -0.67
N PHE A 101 -4.79 8.11 0.41
CA PHE A 101 -5.03 8.73 1.71
C PHE A 101 -3.93 9.74 2.02
N ALA A 102 -4.33 10.96 2.37
CA ALA A 102 -3.40 11.99 2.80
C ALA A 102 -2.93 11.69 4.23
N LYS A 103 -1.65 11.95 4.49
CA LYS A 103 -1.09 11.84 5.84
C LYS A 103 -1.21 13.20 6.53
N PRO A 104 -1.62 13.24 7.79
CA PRO A 104 -2.07 12.14 8.63
C PRO A 104 -3.46 11.65 8.20
N PHE A 105 -3.65 10.35 8.18
CA PHE A 105 -4.92 9.77 7.75
C PHE A 105 -5.76 9.33 8.96
N ASN A 106 -7.05 9.18 8.72
CA ASN A 106 -7.99 8.68 9.72
C ASN A 106 -7.99 7.15 9.67
N ILE A 107 -7.60 6.52 10.78
CA ILE A 107 -7.47 5.07 10.87
C ILE A 107 -8.79 4.37 10.57
N LYS A 108 -9.91 4.92 11.06
CA LYS A 108 -11.22 4.29 10.84
C LYS A 108 -11.61 4.30 9.36
N GLU A 109 -11.27 5.38 8.65
CA GLU A 109 -11.54 5.47 7.23
C GLU A 109 -10.69 4.47 6.44
N VAL A 110 -9.40 4.36 6.79
CA VAL A 110 -8.51 3.39 6.16
C VAL A 110 -9.02 1.97 6.38
N SER A 111 -9.33 1.64 7.63
CA SER A 111 -9.83 0.31 7.98
C SER A 111 -11.11 -0.03 7.23
N ARG A 112 -12.04 0.92 7.16
CA ARG A 112 -13.31 0.72 6.47
C ARG A 112 -13.08 0.49 4.97
N PHE A 113 -12.19 1.27 4.37
CA PHE A 113 -11.90 1.12 2.94
C PHE A 113 -11.24 -0.22 2.65
N VAL A 114 -10.29 -0.64 3.50
CA VAL A 114 -9.62 -1.93 3.35
C VAL A 114 -10.64 -3.06 3.40
N LYS A 115 -11.57 -3.00 4.34
CA LYS A 115 -12.63 -4.01 4.42
C LYS A 115 -13.49 -4.04 3.16
N SER A 116 -13.76 -2.88 2.57
CA SER A 116 -14.57 -2.83 1.35
C SER A 116 -13.87 -3.50 0.17
N ILE A 117 -12.54 -3.54 0.17
CA ILE A 117 -11.77 -4.21 -0.88
C ILE A 117 -11.65 -5.71 -0.59
N LEU A 118 -11.39 -6.08 0.66
CA LEU A 118 -11.00 -7.44 1.01
C LEU A 118 -12.17 -8.33 1.46
N ASP A 119 -13.19 -7.72 2.01
CA ASP A 119 -14.36 -8.44 2.46
C ASP A 119 -15.51 -8.23 1.48
#